data_e4d85f04a113f1ef1419895eedf1b1fc
#
_entry.id   e4d85f04a113f1ef1419895eedf1b1fc
#
_cell.length_a   1.000
_cell.length_b   1.000
_cell.length_c   1.000
_cell.angle_alpha   90.00
_cell.angle_beta   90.00
_cell.angle_gamma   90.00
#
_symmetry.space_group_name_H-M   'P 1'
#
loop_
_entity.id
_entity.type
_entity.pdbx_description
1 polymer ?
#
loop_
_entity_poly.entity_id
_entity_poly.type
_entity_poly.pdbx_seq_one_letter_code
_entity_poly.pdbx_strand_id
1 'polypeptide(L)'
;DGYAVELYTGGKWNEVFRTSDSSVTSCTVGSLKADSTYSLRIRAFKDTDDGTVYSDYTRLAVKTKLANVAGLKAQGVTATAVKLDWARNAGATGYIIEQYKGGKWTQIAVTKNNYTLTFTVKGLAECTPYSFRVKAYKNDGGKTNYSDYVTVKASTLLGTFPSNFISSLH
;
A
#
# COMPACT_ATOMS: atom_id res chain seq x y z
N ASP A 1 20.10 -30.76 3.70
CA ASP A 1 19.11 -30.82 2.62
C ASP A 1 18.17 -29.64 2.75
N GLY A 2 18.22 -28.72 1.81
CA GLY A 2 17.45 -27.51 1.92
C GLY A 2 17.48 -26.68 0.65
N TYR A 3 17.32 -25.35 0.81
CA TYR A 3 17.22 -24.42 -0.32
C TYR A 3 18.14 -23.21 -0.13
N ALA A 4 18.69 -22.72 -1.23
CA ALA A 4 19.42 -21.45 -1.31
C ALA A 4 18.72 -20.52 -2.29
N VAL A 5 18.46 -19.27 -1.86
CA VAL A 5 17.85 -18.21 -2.68
C VAL A 5 18.89 -17.12 -2.89
N GLU A 6 19.04 -16.71 -4.14
CA GLU A 6 19.95 -15.65 -4.50
C GLU A 6 19.23 -14.53 -5.23
N LEU A 7 19.65 -13.30 -4.96
CA LEU A 7 19.17 -12.06 -5.56
C LEU A 7 20.27 -11.46 -6.44
N TYR A 8 19.92 -11.06 -7.67
CA TYR A 8 20.85 -10.37 -8.56
C TYR A 8 20.90 -8.87 -8.21
N THR A 9 22.04 -8.44 -7.66
CA THR A 9 22.30 -7.03 -7.34
C THR A 9 23.79 -6.72 -7.52
N GLY A 10 24.11 -5.48 -7.93
CA GLY A 10 25.49 -5.06 -8.12
C GLY A 10 26.25 -5.87 -9.19
N GLY A 11 25.54 -6.36 -10.22
CA GLY A 11 26.15 -7.13 -11.31
C GLY A 11 26.46 -8.61 -10.98
N LYS A 12 26.05 -9.09 -9.81
CA LYS A 12 26.29 -10.46 -9.35
C LYS A 12 25.10 -11.07 -8.61
N TRP A 13 25.10 -12.40 -8.49
CA TRP A 13 24.17 -13.14 -7.65
C TRP A 13 24.69 -13.16 -6.21
N ASN A 14 23.85 -12.76 -5.26
CA ASN A 14 24.15 -12.75 -3.83
C ASN A 14 23.16 -13.65 -3.11
N GLU A 15 23.63 -14.58 -2.29
CA GLU A 15 22.76 -15.39 -1.45
C GLU A 15 22.09 -14.50 -0.42
N VAL A 16 20.75 -14.54 -0.37
CA VAL A 16 19.91 -13.72 0.53
C VAL A 16 19.11 -14.57 1.51
N PHE A 17 19.05 -15.87 1.27
CA PHE A 17 18.42 -16.83 2.18
C PHE A 17 18.98 -18.22 1.94
N ARG A 18 19.17 -18.96 3.03
CA ARG A 18 19.51 -20.39 3.03
C ARG A 18 18.77 -21.08 4.18
N THR A 19 18.30 -22.30 3.95
CA THR A 19 17.75 -23.19 4.97
C THR A 19 18.24 -24.59 4.77
N SER A 20 18.53 -25.30 5.86
CA SER A 20 18.84 -26.74 5.86
C SER A 20 17.60 -27.60 6.15
N ASP A 21 16.43 -27.00 6.20
CA ASP A 21 15.15 -27.67 6.41
C ASP A 21 14.36 -27.69 5.10
N SER A 22 14.20 -28.89 4.53
CA SER A 22 13.44 -29.10 3.28
C SER A 22 11.93 -28.85 3.41
N SER A 23 11.40 -28.76 4.64
CA SER A 23 9.99 -28.40 4.89
C SER A 23 9.72 -26.89 4.76
N VAL A 24 10.76 -26.05 4.79
CA VAL A 24 10.65 -24.61 4.58
C VAL A 24 10.48 -24.31 3.09
N THR A 25 9.25 -24.03 2.68
CA THR A 25 8.87 -23.80 1.27
C THR A 25 8.68 -22.33 0.89
N SER A 26 8.95 -21.39 1.82
CA SER A 26 8.82 -19.95 1.59
C SER A 26 9.86 -19.14 2.35
N CYS A 27 10.26 -18.01 1.77
CA CYS A 27 11.08 -17.01 2.45
C CYS A 27 10.66 -15.60 2.06
N THR A 28 11.01 -14.62 2.88
CA THR A 28 10.83 -13.20 2.57
C THR A 28 12.17 -12.53 2.32
N VAL A 29 12.34 -11.95 1.14
CA VAL A 29 13.50 -11.12 0.79
C VAL A 29 13.14 -9.67 1.07
N GLY A 30 13.77 -9.07 2.08
CA GLY A 30 13.52 -7.69 2.54
C GLY A 30 14.44 -6.65 1.92
N SER A 31 14.30 -5.40 2.37
CA SER A 31 15.16 -4.25 2.00
C SER A 31 15.18 -3.92 0.51
N LEU A 32 14.15 -4.29 -0.23
CA LEU A 32 14.01 -4.00 -1.65
C LEU A 32 13.42 -2.60 -1.85
N LYS A 33 13.88 -1.90 -2.88
CA LYS A 33 13.29 -0.60 -3.29
C LYS A 33 11.88 -0.82 -3.85
N ALA A 34 10.98 0.12 -3.55
CA ALA A 34 9.64 0.12 -4.13
C ALA A 34 9.70 0.36 -5.66
N ASP A 35 8.65 -0.11 -6.36
CA ASP A 35 8.48 0.00 -7.83
C ASP A 35 9.71 -0.44 -8.64
N SER A 36 10.39 -1.47 -8.19
CA SER A 36 11.64 -1.97 -8.78
C SER A 36 11.50 -3.42 -9.19
N THR A 37 12.14 -3.79 -10.30
CA THR A 37 12.18 -5.17 -10.78
C THR A 37 13.45 -5.85 -10.28
N TYR A 38 13.30 -7.07 -9.78
CA TYR A 38 14.37 -7.90 -9.26
C TYR A 38 14.35 -9.27 -9.92
N SER A 39 15.55 -9.81 -10.11
CA SER A 39 15.74 -11.19 -10.53
C SER A 39 16.21 -12.02 -9.34
N LEU A 40 15.50 -13.10 -9.09
CA LEU A 40 15.83 -14.08 -8.06
C LEU A 40 16.08 -15.43 -8.72
N ARG A 41 16.85 -16.28 -8.06
CA ARG A 41 16.97 -17.69 -8.39
C ARG A 41 17.04 -18.53 -7.14
N ILE A 42 16.51 -19.74 -7.22
CA ILE A 42 16.49 -20.71 -6.14
C ILE A 42 17.02 -22.03 -6.64
N ARG A 43 17.73 -22.75 -5.78
CA ARG A 43 18.11 -24.16 -5.99
C ARG A 43 18.00 -24.94 -4.70
N ALA A 44 17.78 -26.25 -4.81
CA ALA A 44 17.93 -27.17 -3.71
C ALA A 44 19.42 -27.55 -3.54
N PHE A 45 19.79 -27.95 -2.34
CA PHE A 45 21.07 -28.55 -2.05
C PHE A 45 20.93 -29.74 -1.11
N LYS A 46 21.90 -30.63 -1.18
CA LYS A 46 22.09 -31.77 -0.28
C LYS A 46 23.56 -31.85 0.12
N ASP A 47 23.80 -31.85 1.42
CA ASP A 47 25.14 -32.11 1.95
C ASP A 47 25.39 -33.61 2.01
N THR A 48 26.55 -34.02 1.52
CA THR A 48 27.01 -35.42 1.49
C THR A 48 28.44 -35.50 2.05
N ASP A 49 28.94 -36.68 2.33
CA ASP A 49 30.31 -36.85 2.83
C ASP A 49 31.37 -36.33 1.87
N ASP A 50 31.06 -36.29 0.57
CA ASP A 50 31.95 -35.82 -0.51
C ASP A 50 31.74 -34.30 -0.81
N GLY A 51 30.86 -33.60 -0.08
CA GLY A 51 30.56 -32.18 -0.25
C GLY A 51 29.10 -31.90 -0.59
N THR A 52 28.79 -30.64 -0.94
CA THR A 52 27.42 -30.20 -1.23
C THR A 52 27.07 -30.38 -2.71
N VAL A 53 25.98 -31.09 -2.98
CA VAL A 53 25.40 -31.28 -4.32
C VAL A 53 24.24 -30.32 -4.50
N TYR A 54 24.08 -29.74 -5.69
CA TYR A 54 23.06 -28.75 -6.01
C TYR A 54 22.20 -29.17 -7.19
N SER A 55 20.91 -28.78 -7.15
CA SER A 55 20.03 -28.81 -8.32
C SER A 55 20.34 -27.65 -9.27
N ASP A 56 19.75 -27.69 -10.48
CA ASP A 56 19.67 -26.53 -11.34
C ASP A 56 18.91 -25.39 -10.67
N TYR A 57 19.17 -24.16 -11.13
CA TYR A 57 18.45 -22.98 -10.66
C TYR A 57 17.09 -22.82 -11.33
N THR A 58 16.06 -22.61 -10.53
CA THR A 58 14.82 -21.99 -10.98
C THR A 58 14.92 -20.47 -10.83
N ARG A 59 14.48 -19.71 -11.85
CA ARG A 59 14.57 -18.24 -11.88
C ARG A 59 13.20 -17.60 -11.78
N LEU A 60 13.13 -16.45 -11.11
CA LEU A 60 11.94 -15.66 -10.91
C LEU A 60 12.26 -14.16 -11.09
N ALA A 61 11.45 -13.45 -11.87
CA ALA A 61 11.45 -11.99 -11.93
C ALA A 61 10.24 -11.46 -11.19
N VAL A 62 10.46 -10.53 -10.25
CA VAL A 62 9.40 -9.91 -9.46
C VAL A 62 9.50 -8.39 -9.54
N LYS A 63 8.36 -7.70 -9.58
CA LYS A 63 8.28 -6.25 -9.43
C LYS A 63 7.67 -5.94 -8.08
N THR A 64 8.37 -5.13 -7.28
CA THR A 64 7.85 -4.66 -5.99
C THR A 64 6.73 -3.64 -6.19
N LYS A 65 5.84 -3.55 -5.20
CA LYS A 65 4.76 -2.55 -5.18
C LYS A 65 5.32 -1.12 -5.14
N LEU A 66 4.48 -0.13 -5.46
CA LEU A 66 4.79 1.26 -5.13
C LEU A 66 4.94 1.45 -3.62
N ALA A 67 5.70 2.45 -3.21
CA ALA A 67 5.70 2.91 -1.83
C ALA A 67 4.28 3.31 -1.41
N ASN A 68 3.92 3.03 -0.16
CA ASN A 68 2.62 3.41 0.38
C ASN A 68 2.48 4.94 0.44
N VAL A 69 1.25 5.41 0.43
CA VAL A 69 0.93 6.82 0.66
C VAL A 69 1.39 7.18 2.08
N ALA A 70 2.21 8.23 2.20
CA ALA A 70 2.68 8.72 3.49
C ALA A 70 1.79 9.87 3.99
N GLY A 71 1.73 10.07 5.31
CA GLY A 71 1.12 11.23 5.94
C GLY A 71 -0.40 11.35 5.71
N LEU A 72 -1.11 10.24 5.39
CA LEU A 72 -2.56 10.28 5.26
C LEU A 72 -3.20 10.67 6.59
N LYS A 73 -3.99 11.73 6.56
CA LYS A 73 -4.73 12.26 7.71
C LYS A 73 -6.07 12.83 7.30
N ALA A 74 -7.00 12.84 8.22
CA ALA A 74 -8.27 13.55 8.11
C ALA A 74 -8.13 14.91 8.83
N GLN A 75 -8.44 16.00 8.14
CA GLN A 75 -8.42 17.36 8.67
C GLN A 75 -9.68 18.10 8.22
N GLY A 76 -9.91 19.31 8.76
CA GLY A 76 -11.02 20.15 8.36
C GLY A 76 -12.36 19.44 8.43
N VAL A 77 -12.54 18.63 9.49
CA VAL A 77 -13.78 17.89 9.73
C VAL A 77 -14.87 18.87 10.09
N THR A 78 -16.02 18.74 9.43
CA THR A 78 -17.24 19.51 9.71
C THR A 78 -18.39 18.56 10.05
N ALA A 79 -19.61 19.08 10.19
CA ALA A 79 -20.79 18.25 10.38
C ALA A 79 -21.07 17.31 9.20
N THR A 80 -20.73 17.73 7.97
CA THR A 80 -21.11 16.99 6.75
C THR A 80 -19.97 16.73 5.78
N ALA A 81 -18.72 17.02 6.18
CA ALA A 81 -17.56 16.82 5.33
C ALA A 81 -16.29 16.44 6.11
N VAL A 82 -15.43 15.71 5.46
CA VAL A 82 -14.07 15.36 5.93
C VAL A 82 -13.09 15.64 4.79
N LYS A 83 -12.06 16.44 5.06
CA LYS A 83 -10.93 16.65 4.15
C LYS A 83 -9.84 15.64 4.46
N LEU A 84 -9.41 14.91 3.45
CA LEU A 84 -8.27 14.00 3.49
C LEU A 84 -7.05 14.69 2.88
N ASP A 85 -5.91 14.58 3.53
CA ASP A 85 -4.63 15.07 3.03
C ASP A 85 -3.58 13.95 3.11
N TRP A 86 -2.62 13.95 2.18
CA TRP A 86 -1.51 12.99 2.15
C TRP A 86 -0.27 13.61 1.51
N ALA A 87 0.88 12.96 1.72
CA ALA A 87 2.14 13.37 1.10
C ALA A 87 2.26 12.85 -0.34
N ARG A 88 2.98 13.60 -1.17
CA ARG A 88 3.25 13.24 -2.55
C ARG A 88 4.07 11.95 -2.65
N ASN A 89 3.61 11.02 -3.48
CA ASN A 89 4.39 9.88 -3.95
C ASN A 89 4.92 10.22 -5.35
N ALA A 90 6.23 10.54 -5.47
CA ALA A 90 6.84 10.98 -6.71
C ALA A 90 6.78 9.92 -7.84
N GLY A 91 6.73 8.62 -7.47
CA GLY A 91 6.62 7.52 -8.42
C GLY A 91 5.21 7.24 -8.93
N ALA A 92 4.18 7.86 -8.34
CA ALA A 92 2.80 7.59 -8.70
C ALA A 92 2.32 8.39 -9.93
N THR A 93 1.39 7.83 -10.69
CA THR A 93 0.57 8.55 -11.65
C THR A 93 -0.57 9.30 -10.94
N GLY A 94 -1.11 8.74 -9.87
CA GLY A 94 -2.19 9.32 -9.09
C GLY A 94 -2.58 8.46 -7.90
N TYR A 95 -3.77 8.73 -7.35
CA TYR A 95 -4.26 8.09 -6.13
C TYR A 95 -5.70 7.61 -6.31
N ILE A 96 -6.03 6.50 -5.65
CA ILE A 96 -7.38 5.96 -5.54
C ILE A 96 -7.83 6.15 -4.10
N ILE A 97 -8.99 6.78 -3.92
CA ILE A 97 -9.59 7.08 -2.64
C ILE A 97 -10.87 6.26 -2.49
N GLU A 98 -10.99 5.57 -1.36
CA GLU A 98 -12.16 4.75 -1.05
C GLU A 98 -12.72 5.08 0.33
N GLN A 99 -14.03 4.91 0.46
CA GLN A 99 -14.79 4.99 1.71
C GLN A 99 -15.37 3.64 2.07
N TYR A 100 -15.34 3.27 3.34
CA TYR A 100 -16.05 2.09 3.85
C TYR A 100 -17.52 2.44 4.04
N LYS A 101 -18.41 1.78 3.30
CA LYS A 101 -19.85 2.00 3.34
C LYS A 101 -20.60 0.68 3.07
N GLY A 102 -21.61 0.39 3.90
CA GLY A 102 -22.43 -0.80 3.72
C GLY A 102 -21.63 -2.11 3.76
N GLY A 103 -20.66 -2.24 4.68
CA GLY A 103 -19.85 -3.45 4.85
C GLY A 103 -18.72 -3.63 3.83
N LYS A 104 -18.52 -2.69 2.90
CA LYS A 104 -17.50 -2.79 1.83
C LYS A 104 -16.77 -1.48 1.57
N TRP A 105 -15.59 -1.58 1.00
CA TRP A 105 -14.84 -0.44 0.48
C TRP A 105 -15.37 -0.06 -0.90
N THR A 106 -15.69 1.22 -1.07
CA THR A 106 -16.24 1.77 -2.32
C THR A 106 -15.35 2.92 -2.77
N GLN A 107 -14.91 2.88 -4.03
CA GLN A 107 -14.13 3.95 -4.63
C GLN A 107 -14.99 5.21 -4.75
N ILE A 108 -14.51 6.32 -4.21
CA ILE A 108 -15.18 7.63 -4.24
C ILE A 108 -14.45 8.65 -5.11
N ALA A 109 -13.14 8.45 -5.35
CA ALA A 109 -12.38 9.29 -6.27
C ALA A 109 -11.14 8.60 -6.82
N VAL A 110 -10.69 9.09 -7.98
CA VAL A 110 -9.38 8.80 -8.57
C VAL A 110 -8.76 10.11 -9.02
N THR A 111 -7.53 10.40 -8.57
CA THR A 111 -6.76 11.53 -9.10
C THR A 111 -5.94 11.08 -10.29
N LYS A 112 -5.76 11.94 -11.30
CA LYS A 112 -5.02 11.61 -12.53
C LYS A 112 -3.59 12.17 -12.54
N ASN A 113 -3.14 12.71 -11.41
CA ASN A 113 -1.78 13.21 -11.22
C ASN A 113 -1.34 13.04 -9.76
N ASN A 114 -0.05 13.06 -9.52
CA ASN A 114 0.53 12.88 -8.19
C ASN A 114 0.71 14.19 -7.38
N TYR A 115 0.21 15.30 -7.90
CA TYR A 115 0.20 16.61 -7.23
C TYR A 115 -1.14 16.92 -6.54
N THR A 116 -2.19 16.13 -6.81
CA THR A 116 -3.45 16.20 -6.06
C THR A 116 -3.26 15.49 -4.72
N LEU A 117 -3.03 16.25 -3.66
CA LEU A 117 -2.64 15.76 -2.34
C LEU A 117 -3.75 15.90 -1.30
N THR A 118 -4.95 16.24 -1.75
CA THR A 118 -6.11 16.46 -0.88
C THR A 118 -7.39 16.08 -1.61
N PHE A 119 -8.36 15.58 -0.84
CA PHE A 119 -9.72 15.31 -1.32
C PHE A 119 -10.72 15.56 -0.21
N THR A 120 -11.79 16.32 -0.50
CA THR A 120 -12.85 16.58 0.47
C THR A 120 -14.06 15.69 0.15
N VAL A 121 -14.38 14.81 1.08
CA VAL A 121 -15.61 14.00 1.06
C VAL A 121 -16.72 14.83 1.65
N LYS A 122 -17.82 15.03 0.91
CA LYS A 122 -18.98 15.84 1.28
C LYS A 122 -20.25 14.98 1.36
N GLY A 123 -21.32 15.55 1.93
CA GLY A 123 -22.62 14.88 2.03
C GLY A 123 -22.62 13.73 3.03
N LEU A 124 -21.79 13.85 4.06
CA LEU A 124 -21.73 12.89 5.17
C LEU A 124 -22.82 13.24 6.21
N ALA A 125 -23.29 12.23 6.96
CA ALA A 125 -24.18 12.44 8.10
C ALA A 125 -23.39 13.04 9.27
N GLU A 126 -24.06 13.83 10.11
CA GLU A 126 -23.49 14.41 11.33
C GLU A 126 -23.18 13.34 12.38
N CYS A 127 -22.28 13.63 13.31
CA CYS A 127 -21.91 12.78 14.46
C CYS A 127 -21.66 11.32 14.07
N THR A 128 -21.15 11.06 12.87
CA THR A 128 -21.04 9.71 12.29
C THR A 128 -19.58 9.36 12.05
N PRO A 129 -19.14 8.16 12.50
CA PRO A 129 -17.78 7.67 12.21
C PRO A 129 -17.66 7.17 10.78
N TYR A 130 -16.57 7.52 10.14
CA TYR A 130 -16.21 7.11 8.79
C TYR A 130 -14.80 6.53 8.72
N SER A 131 -14.60 5.61 7.79
CA SER A 131 -13.28 5.09 7.45
C SER A 131 -13.00 5.36 5.97
N PHE A 132 -11.81 5.89 5.71
CA PHE A 132 -11.31 6.16 4.37
C PHE A 132 -9.98 5.47 4.17
N ARG A 133 -9.65 5.13 2.93
CA ARG A 133 -8.33 4.63 2.58
C ARG A 133 -7.86 5.17 1.25
N VAL A 134 -6.55 5.32 1.12
CA VAL A 134 -5.91 5.83 -0.09
C VAL A 134 -4.78 4.90 -0.48
N LYS A 135 -4.65 4.62 -1.78
CA LYS A 135 -3.47 3.98 -2.36
C LYS A 135 -2.97 4.78 -3.56
N ALA A 136 -1.66 4.71 -3.79
CA ALA A 136 -1.05 5.22 -5.00
C ALA A 136 -1.17 4.20 -6.15
N TYR A 137 -1.21 4.69 -7.39
CA TYR A 137 -1.09 3.85 -8.58
C TYR A 137 -0.12 4.48 -9.59
N LYS A 138 0.51 3.63 -10.39
CA LYS A 138 1.38 4.01 -11.50
C LYS A 138 0.99 3.23 -12.75
N ASN A 139 0.71 3.95 -13.83
CA ASN A 139 0.53 3.35 -15.14
C ASN A 139 1.89 3.25 -15.84
N ASP A 140 2.21 2.07 -16.34
CA ASP A 140 3.49 1.77 -16.96
C ASP A 140 3.26 0.80 -18.15
N GLY A 141 3.24 1.33 -19.37
CA GLY A 141 3.14 0.55 -20.59
C GLY A 141 1.94 -0.40 -20.66
N GLY A 142 0.76 0.02 -20.20
CA GLY A 142 -0.46 -0.78 -20.18
C GLY A 142 -0.64 -1.68 -18.96
N LYS A 143 0.33 -1.69 -18.02
CA LYS A 143 0.20 -2.33 -16.73
C LYS A 143 0.08 -1.27 -15.64
N THR A 144 -0.71 -1.57 -14.60
CA THR A 144 -0.83 -0.69 -13.44
C THR A 144 -0.20 -1.34 -12.22
N ASN A 145 0.76 -0.66 -11.62
CA ASN A 145 1.35 -1.02 -10.34
C ASN A 145 0.68 -0.22 -9.21
N TYR A 146 0.46 -0.83 -8.06
CA TYR A 146 -0.21 -0.22 -6.92
C TYR A 146 0.65 -0.28 -5.66
N SER A 147 0.44 0.69 -4.76
CA SER A 147 0.81 0.56 -3.35
C SER A 147 -0.23 -0.26 -2.59
N ASP A 148 0.07 -0.60 -1.34
CA ASP A 148 -0.99 -1.01 -0.42
C ASP A 148 -1.85 0.20 -0.02
N TYR A 149 -3.04 -0.05 0.52
CA TYR A 149 -3.88 0.99 1.08
C TYR A 149 -3.37 1.46 2.44
N VAL A 150 -3.45 2.76 2.65
CA VAL A 150 -3.33 3.37 3.99
C VAL A 150 -4.71 3.84 4.42
N THR A 151 -5.09 3.55 5.65
CA THR A 151 -6.44 3.83 6.18
C THR A 151 -6.40 4.93 7.23
N VAL A 152 -7.43 5.78 7.24
CA VAL A 152 -7.67 6.80 8.26
C VAL A 152 -9.14 6.75 8.69
N LYS A 153 -9.41 7.08 9.96
CA LYS A 153 -10.77 7.21 10.52
C LYS A 153 -11.02 8.64 10.93
N ALA A 154 -12.26 9.09 10.79
CA ALA A 154 -12.71 10.39 11.27
C ALA A 154 -14.20 10.32 11.63
N SER A 155 -14.63 11.11 12.61
CA SER A 155 -16.05 11.30 12.92
C SER A 155 -16.44 12.73 12.56
N THR A 156 -17.54 12.91 11.85
CA THR A 156 -18.12 14.21 11.58
C THR A 156 -18.58 14.88 12.87
N LEU A 157 -18.63 16.21 12.86
CA LEU A 157 -19.06 17.00 14.01
C LEU A 157 -20.58 17.10 14.06
N LEU A 158 -21.09 17.60 15.17
CA LEU A 158 -22.47 18.07 15.27
C LEU A 158 -22.59 19.38 14.48
N GLY A 159 -23.68 19.56 13.74
CA GLY A 159 -24.00 20.81 13.06
C GLY A 159 -24.30 21.92 14.08
N THR A 160 -24.09 23.14 13.65
CA THR A 160 -24.48 24.32 14.46
C THR A 160 -25.97 24.52 14.43
N PHE A 161 -26.58 24.84 15.57
CA PHE A 161 -27.96 25.27 15.61
C PHE A 161 -28.14 26.59 14.83
N PRO A 162 -29.26 26.77 14.11
CA PRO A 162 -29.58 28.05 13.49
C PRO A 162 -29.59 29.16 14.56
N SER A 163 -28.98 30.31 14.25
CA SER A 163 -28.85 31.43 15.19
C SER A 163 -30.21 31.99 15.68
N ASN A 164 -31.28 31.70 14.98
CA ASN A 164 -32.65 32.10 15.33
C ASN A 164 -33.33 31.15 16.35
N PHE A 165 -32.73 30.03 16.72
CA PHE A 165 -33.29 29.13 17.73
C PHE A 165 -33.32 29.77 19.13
N ILE A 166 -32.38 30.68 19.44
CA ILE A 166 -32.29 31.32 20.75
C ILE A 166 -33.28 32.50 20.86
N SER A 167 -33.70 33.12 19.76
CA SER A 167 -34.64 34.26 19.75
C SER A 167 -36.09 33.86 19.97
N SER A 168 -36.44 32.57 19.97
CA SER A 168 -37.81 32.08 20.20
C SER A 168 -38.08 31.64 21.65
N LEU A 169 -37.12 31.85 22.56
CA LEU A 169 -37.25 31.49 23.99
C LEU A 169 -37.57 32.68 24.90
N HIS A 170 -38.11 33.79 24.32
CA HIS A 170 -38.57 34.97 25.06
C HIS A 170 -40.08 35.10 24.97
#